data_f019225d316355c4edbd1e96c0455002
#
_entry.id   f019225d316355c4edbd1e96c0455002
#
_cell.length_a   1.000
_cell.length_b   1.000
_cell.length_c   1.000
_cell.angle_alpha   90.00
_cell.angle_beta   90.00
_cell.angle_gamma   90.00
#
_symmetry.space_group_name_H-M   'P 1'
#
loop_
_entity.id
_entity.type
_entity.pdbx_description
1 polymer ?
#
loop_
_entity_poly.entity_id
_entity_poly.type
_entity_poly.pdbx_seq_one_letter_code
_entity_poly.pdbx_strand_id
1 'polypeptide(L)'
;MIIRGMRWWIVVLVFLAAVLNYVDRQTLSVLAPTIQADLEMDDREYANIVNLFLVAYTIAYLISGKLVDRLGTRAGTAAFVIFWSLANIITAWAQGVRSMGACRFMLGLGEAGVWPAASKAVSEWFPARERALAIGMYTMGATVG
;
A
#
# COMPACT_ATOMS: atom_id res chain seq x y z
N MET A 1 -4.79 13.22 26.98
CA MET A 1 -3.51 13.95 26.96
C MET A 1 -2.65 13.33 25.87
N ILE A 2 -2.59 13.91 24.68
CA ILE A 2 -1.79 13.40 23.57
C ILE A 2 -0.33 13.73 23.89
N ILE A 3 0.49 12.70 24.10
CA ILE A 3 1.93 12.87 24.38
C ILE A 3 2.54 13.52 23.13
N ARG A 4 3.05 14.74 23.27
CA ARG A 4 3.55 15.58 22.17
C ARG A 4 4.60 14.87 21.25
N GLY A 5 5.34 13.90 21.77
CA GLY A 5 6.31 13.11 20.99
C GLY A 5 5.68 11.96 20.20
N MET A 6 4.57 11.37 20.68
CA MET A 6 4.00 10.15 20.10
C MET A 6 3.39 10.37 18.70
N ARG A 7 2.88 11.57 18.43
CA ARG A 7 2.32 11.92 17.11
C ARG A 7 3.36 11.86 15.97
N TRP A 8 4.61 12.22 16.25
CA TRP A 8 5.69 12.16 15.26
C TRP A 8 6.10 10.71 14.94
N TRP A 9 6.02 9.82 15.93
CA TRP A 9 6.21 8.38 15.68
C TRP A 9 5.16 7.83 14.72
N ILE A 10 3.92 8.31 14.79
CA ILE A 10 2.87 7.94 13.84
C ILE A 10 3.25 8.39 12.42
N VAL A 11 3.76 9.60 12.24
CA VAL A 11 4.23 10.07 10.94
C VAL A 11 5.38 9.21 10.42
N VAL A 12 6.33 8.85 11.27
CA VAL A 12 7.44 7.95 10.89
C VAL A 12 6.92 6.58 10.46
N LEU A 13 6.00 5.98 11.20
CA LEU A 13 5.40 4.69 10.84
C LEU A 13 4.64 4.74 9.51
N VAL A 14 3.87 5.81 9.30
CA VAL A 14 3.14 6.01 8.05
C VAL A 14 4.09 6.28 6.88
N PHE A 15 5.16 7.05 7.11
CA PHE A 15 6.22 7.26 6.13
C PHE A 15 6.88 5.92 5.73
N LEU A 16 7.25 5.09 6.69
CA LEU A 16 7.82 3.76 6.42
C LEU A 16 6.84 2.86 5.66
N ALA A 17 5.56 2.90 6.02
CA ALA A 17 4.54 2.16 5.28
C ALA A 17 4.42 2.66 3.82
N ALA A 18 4.52 3.97 3.60
CA ALA A 18 4.52 4.53 2.24
C ALA A 18 5.78 4.12 1.46
N VAL A 19 6.97 4.15 2.08
CA VAL A 19 8.21 3.66 1.45
C VAL A 19 8.07 2.20 1.03
N LEU A 20 7.64 1.31 1.94
CA LEU A 20 7.47 -0.11 1.64
C LEU A 20 6.45 -0.34 0.52
N ASN A 21 5.34 0.39 0.53
CA ASN A 21 4.32 0.31 -0.51
C ASN A 21 4.87 0.63 -1.91
N TYR A 22 5.75 1.63 -2.01
CA TYR A 22 6.39 1.98 -3.29
C TYR A 22 7.52 1.02 -3.67
N VAL A 23 8.31 0.55 -2.71
CA VAL A 23 9.32 -0.50 -2.93
C VAL A 23 8.68 -1.75 -3.52
N ASP A 24 7.52 -2.19 -2.99
CA ASP A 24 6.79 -3.35 -3.52
C ASP A 24 6.38 -3.17 -4.98
N ARG A 25 5.93 -1.96 -5.36
CA ARG A 25 5.58 -1.64 -6.75
C ARG A 25 6.80 -1.59 -7.66
N GLN A 26 7.87 -0.94 -7.21
CA GLN A 26 9.12 -0.84 -7.97
C GLN A 26 9.79 -2.21 -8.15
N THR A 27 9.70 -3.08 -7.16
CA THR A 27 10.24 -4.44 -7.23
C THR A 27 9.66 -5.21 -8.41
N LEU A 28 8.34 -5.14 -8.65
CA LEU A 28 7.75 -5.77 -9.83
C LEU A 28 8.30 -5.19 -11.13
N SER A 29 8.44 -3.88 -11.20
CA SER A 29 8.93 -3.19 -12.40
C SER A 29 10.41 -3.50 -12.70
N VAL A 30 11.23 -3.50 -11.66
CA VAL A 30 12.67 -3.82 -11.79
C VAL A 30 12.91 -5.28 -12.13
N LEU A 31 12.13 -6.19 -11.55
CA LEU A 31 12.23 -7.62 -11.80
C LEU A 31 11.40 -8.09 -13.00
N ALA A 32 10.74 -7.18 -13.73
CA ALA A 32 9.88 -7.53 -14.86
C ALA A 32 10.54 -8.49 -15.86
N PRO A 33 11.79 -8.25 -16.35
CA PRO A 33 12.43 -9.16 -17.30
C PRO A 33 12.64 -10.56 -16.74
N THR A 34 13.03 -10.66 -15.46
CA THR A 34 13.25 -11.94 -14.78
C THR A 34 11.93 -12.70 -14.58
N ILE A 35 10.89 -12.01 -14.10
CA ILE A 35 9.57 -12.60 -13.88
C ILE A 35 8.94 -13.08 -15.19
N GLN A 36 9.09 -12.29 -16.27
CA GLN A 36 8.61 -12.67 -17.59
C GLN A 36 9.33 -13.92 -18.12
N ALA A 37 10.65 -14.01 -17.92
CA ALA A 37 11.41 -15.19 -18.33
C ALA A 37 11.06 -16.44 -17.51
N ASP A 38 10.95 -16.30 -16.17
CA ASP A 38 10.66 -17.42 -15.26
C ASP A 38 9.24 -17.98 -15.42
N LEU A 39 8.27 -17.12 -15.74
CA LEU A 39 6.86 -17.50 -15.90
C LEU A 39 6.46 -17.68 -17.39
N GLU A 40 7.42 -17.62 -18.33
CA GLU A 40 7.19 -17.68 -19.78
C GLU A 40 6.08 -16.71 -20.25
N MET A 41 6.13 -15.47 -19.76
CA MET A 41 5.09 -14.46 -19.87
C MET A 41 5.43 -13.45 -20.96
N ASP A 42 4.46 -13.15 -21.83
CA ASP A 42 4.61 -12.08 -22.81
C ASP A 42 4.32 -10.68 -22.20
N ASP A 43 4.65 -9.63 -22.97
CA ASP A 43 4.44 -8.23 -22.54
C ASP A 43 2.95 -7.90 -22.28
N ARG A 44 2.04 -8.55 -23.01
CA ARG A 44 0.59 -8.35 -22.84
C ARG A 44 0.11 -8.98 -21.54
N GLU A 45 0.60 -10.17 -21.21
CA GLU A 45 0.27 -10.85 -19.95
C GLU A 45 0.81 -10.08 -18.75
N TYR A 46 2.02 -9.55 -18.84
CA TYR A 46 2.59 -8.68 -17.83
C TYR A 46 1.77 -7.40 -17.66
N ALA A 47 1.40 -6.73 -18.76
CA ALA A 47 0.55 -5.54 -18.71
C ALA A 47 -0.83 -5.83 -18.07
N ASN A 48 -1.41 -7.02 -18.34
CA ASN A 48 -2.66 -7.44 -17.72
C ASN A 48 -2.54 -7.61 -16.20
N ILE A 49 -1.42 -8.15 -15.71
CA ILE A 49 -1.14 -8.30 -14.28
C ILE A 49 -1.04 -6.92 -13.60
N VAL A 50 -0.35 -5.97 -14.23
CA VAL A 50 -0.26 -4.59 -13.74
C VAL A 50 -1.66 -3.93 -13.73
N ASN A 51 -2.45 -4.12 -14.78
CA ASN A 51 -3.80 -3.60 -14.85
C ASN A 51 -4.73 -4.20 -13.78
N LEU A 52 -4.64 -5.50 -13.50
CA LEU A 52 -5.39 -6.15 -12.43
C LEU A 52 -5.09 -5.53 -11.06
N PHE A 53 -3.83 -5.23 -10.78
CA PHE A 53 -3.43 -4.49 -9.58
C PHE A 53 -4.09 -3.11 -9.54
N LEU A 54 -4.00 -2.33 -10.62
CA LEU A 54 -4.56 -0.97 -10.69
C LEU A 54 -6.09 -0.95 -10.51
N VAL A 55 -6.79 -1.89 -11.13
CA VAL A 55 -8.24 -2.03 -10.99
C VAL A 55 -8.61 -2.35 -9.55
N ALA A 56 -7.96 -3.34 -8.94
CA ALA A 56 -8.17 -3.72 -7.54
C ALA A 56 -7.90 -2.54 -6.60
N TYR A 57 -6.78 -1.86 -6.81
CA TYR A 57 -6.37 -0.69 -6.04
C TYR A 57 -7.41 0.42 -6.13
N THR A 58 -7.89 0.74 -7.33
CA THR A 58 -8.88 1.80 -7.55
C THR A 58 -10.20 1.49 -6.84
N ILE A 59 -10.71 0.27 -6.99
CA ILE A 59 -11.95 -0.15 -6.35
C ILE A 59 -11.80 -0.10 -4.81
N ALA A 60 -10.72 -0.68 -4.30
CA ALA A 60 -10.47 -0.71 -2.86
C ALA A 60 -10.24 0.69 -2.28
N TYR A 61 -9.58 1.59 -3.02
CA TYR A 61 -9.35 2.96 -2.60
C TYR A 61 -10.65 3.72 -2.34
N LEU A 62 -11.67 3.54 -3.19
CA LEU A 62 -12.98 4.16 -3.05
C LEU A 62 -13.71 3.70 -1.76
N ILE A 63 -13.44 2.49 -1.30
CA ILE A 63 -14.13 1.86 -0.17
C ILE A 63 -13.31 1.98 1.12
N SER A 64 -11.99 2.01 1.00
CA SER A 64 -11.05 1.95 2.14
C SER A 64 -11.25 3.05 3.17
N GLY A 65 -11.59 4.27 2.74
CA GLY A 65 -11.90 5.37 3.66
C GLY A 65 -13.06 5.02 4.61
N LYS A 66 -14.17 4.51 4.07
CA LYS A 66 -15.32 4.07 4.87
C LYS A 66 -14.97 2.91 5.80
N LEU A 67 -14.11 2.01 5.35
CA LEU A 67 -13.68 0.87 6.15
C LEU A 67 -12.80 1.31 7.33
N VAL A 68 -11.85 2.22 7.08
CA VAL A 68 -11.03 2.84 8.13
C VAL A 68 -11.87 3.66 9.10
N ASP A 69 -12.95 4.31 8.62
CA ASP A 69 -13.88 5.04 9.49
C ASP A 69 -14.64 4.12 10.44
N ARG A 70 -15.04 2.94 9.98
CA ARG A 70 -15.77 1.96 10.80
C ARG A 70 -14.88 1.21 11.78
N LEU A 71 -13.70 0.79 11.34
CA LEU A 71 -12.76 0.02 12.17
C LEU A 71 -11.95 0.88 13.13
N GLY A 72 -11.91 2.20 12.88
CA GLY A 72 -10.98 3.12 13.52
C GLY A 72 -9.59 3.07 12.89
N THR A 73 -8.85 4.16 13.03
CA THR A 73 -7.55 4.36 12.36
C THR A 73 -6.55 3.26 12.70
N ARG A 74 -6.45 2.86 13.97
CA ARG A 74 -5.48 1.86 14.43
C ARG A 74 -5.76 0.47 13.85
N ALA A 75 -6.98 -0.02 14.03
CA ALA A 75 -7.37 -1.36 13.56
C ALA A 75 -7.46 -1.42 12.04
N GLY A 76 -7.98 -0.37 11.40
CA GLY A 76 -8.08 -0.27 9.95
C GLY A 76 -6.71 -0.27 9.29
N THR A 77 -5.76 0.53 9.78
CA THR A 77 -4.38 0.54 9.26
C THR A 77 -3.72 -0.84 9.43
N ALA A 78 -3.84 -1.43 10.63
CA ALA A 78 -3.26 -2.75 10.89
C ALA A 78 -3.84 -3.82 9.95
N ALA A 79 -5.15 -3.82 9.73
CA ALA A 79 -5.81 -4.76 8.84
C ALA A 79 -5.29 -4.66 7.39
N PHE A 80 -5.16 -3.45 6.85
CA PHE A 80 -4.61 -3.24 5.51
C PHE A 80 -3.15 -3.67 5.41
N VAL A 81 -2.30 -3.31 6.39
CA VAL A 81 -0.88 -3.69 6.40
C VAL A 81 -0.71 -5.20 6.48
N ILE A 82 -1.47 -5.88 7.36
CA ILE A 82 -1.42 -7.35 7.49
C ILE A 82 -1.88 -8.00 6.19
N PHE A 83 -3.01 -7.55 5.62
CA PHE A 83 -3.54 -8.12 4.39
C PHE A 83 -2.57 -7.96 3.22
N TRP A 84 -2.01 -6.78 3.02
CA TRP A 84 -1.00 -6.51 2.01
C TRP A 84 0.27 -7.35 2.23
N SER A 85 0.78 -7.43 3.47
CA SER A 85 1.95 -8.23 3.78
C SER A 85 1.74 -9.71 3.46
N LEU A 86 0.56 -10.27 3.80
CA LEU A 86 0.21 -11.64 3.46
C LEU A 86 0.12 -11.84 1.94
N ALA A 87 -0.51 -10.93 1.20
CA ALA A 87 -0.57 -10.99 -0.25
C ALA A 87 0.83 -10.98 -0.88
N ASN A 88 1.74 -10.18 -0.34
CA ASN A 88 3.14 -10.13 -0.79
C ASN A 88 3.87 -11.45 -0.52
N ILE A 89 3.72 -12.02 0.67
CA ILE A 89 4.30 -13.33 1.01
C ILE A 89 3.78 -14.42 0.05
N ILE A 90 2.46 -14.46 -0.20
CA ILE A 90 1.83 -15.45 -1.10
C ILE A 90 2.35 -15.29 -2.53
N THR A 91 2.70 -14.08 -2.95
CA THR A 91 3.28 -13.83 -4.29
C THR A 91 4.55 -14.65 -4.55
N ALA A 92 5.33 -14.95 -3.50
CA ALA A 92 6.54 -15.78 -3.62
C ALA A 92 6.27 -17.22 -4.10
N TRP A 93 5.05 -17.72 -3.97
CA TRP A 93 4.64 -19.05 -4.45
C TRP A 93 3.86 -19.00 -5.78
N ALA A 94 3.81 -17.86 -6.43
CA ALA A 94 3.18 -17.76 -7.75
C ALA A 94 4.00 -18.54 -8.81
N GLN A 95 3.37 -19.55 -9.42
CA GLN A 95 4.01 -20.45 -10.39
C GLN A 95 3.53 -20.25 -11.83
N GLY A 96 2.83 -19.16 -12.10
CA GLY A 96 2.33 -18.88 -13.46
C GLY A 96 1.57 -17.56 -13.51
N VAL A 97 1.25 -17.13 -14.73
CA VAL A 97 0.61 -15.84 -15.04
C VAL A 97 -0.67 -15.62 -14.23
N ARG A 98 -1.54 -16.63 -14.14
CA ARG A 98 -2.82 -16.51 -13.44
C ARG A 98 -2.65 -16.34 -11.92
N SER A 99 -1.75 -17.14 -11.31
CA SER A 99 -1.47 -17.02 -9.86
C SER A 99 -0.81 -15.69 -9.52
N MET A 100 0.13 -15.23 -10.36
CA MET A 100 0.75 -13.92 -10.23
C MET A 100 -0.30 -12.80 -10.33
N GLY A 101 -1.21 -12.87 -11.32
CA GLY A 101 -2.30 -11.90 -11.47
C GLY A 101 -3.24 -11.85 -10.26
N ALA A 102 -3.61 -13.02 -9.72
CA ALA A 102 -4.43 -13.11 -8.51
C ALA A 102 -3.73 -12.49 -7.29
N CYS A 103 -2.44 -12.78 -7.10
CA CYS A 103 -1.63 -12.20 -6.02
C CYS A 103 -1.53 -10.68 -6.15
N ARG A 104 -1.34 -10.16 -7.37
CA ARG A 104 -1.28 -8.71 -7.62
C ARG A 104 -2.62 -8.03 -7.42
N PHE A 105 -3.72 -8.69 -7.77
CA PHE A 105 -5.06 -8.20 -7.46
C PHE A 105 -5.27 -8.08 -5.94
N MET A 106 -4.94 -9.12 -5.18
CA MET A 106 -5.01 -9.10 -3.72
C MET A 106 -4.12 -8.00 -3.12
N LEU A 107 -2.90 -7.85 -3.63
CA LEU A 107 -1.98 -6.81 -3.20
C LEU A 107 -2.56 -5.41 -3.41
N GLY A 108 -3.17 -5.15 -4.58
CA GLY A 108 -3.85 -3.89 -4.88
C GLY A 108 -4.97 -3.56 -3.90
N LEU A 109 -5.77 -4.57 -3.50
CA LEU A 109 -6.80 -4.40 -2.47
C LEU A 109 -6.21 -4.00 -1.11
N GLY A 110 -5.09 -4.59 -0.71
CA GLY A 110 -4.44 -4.31 0.58
C GLY A 110 -3.75 -2.95 0.62
N GLU A 111 -3.02 -2.60 -0.42
CA GLU A 111 -2.25 -1.35 -0.47
C GLU A 111 -3.14 -0.09 -0.50
N ALA A 112 -4.33 -0.20 -1.08
CA ALA A 112 -5.23 0.93 -1.27
C ALA A 112 -5.65 1.63 0.03
N GLY A 113 -5.64 0.92 1.16
CA GLY A 113 -6.05 1.47 2.46
C GLY A 113 -5.02 2.36 3.15
N VAL A 114 -3.76 2.32 2.72
CA VAL A 114 -2.66 3.04 3.38
C VAL A 114 -2.87 4.55 3.36
N TRP A 115 -3.24 5.12 2.23
CA TRP A 115 -3.41 6.57 2.06
C TRP A 115 -4.58 7.15 2.86
N PRO A 116 -5.81 6.60 2.79
CA PRO A 116 -6.91 7.05 3.63
C PRO A 116 -6.63 6.89 5.13
N ALA A 117 -6.01 5.78 5.52
CA ALA A 117 -5.63 5.53 6.90
C ALA A 117 -4.59 6.53 7.40
N ALA A 118 -3.58 6.84 6.58
CA ALA A 118 -2.55 7.85 6.85
C ALA A 118 -3.16 9.24 7.06
N SER A 119 -4.00 9.67 6.12
CA SER A 119 -4.67 10.97 6.18
C SER A 119 -5.56 11.09 7.42
N LYS A 120 -6.29 10.03 7.77
CA LYS A 120 -7.11 9.99 8.98
C LYS A 120 -6.24 10.02 10.24
N ALA A 121 -5.17 9.24 10.31
CA ALA A 121 -4.23 9.27 11.44
C ALA A 121 -3.70 10.69 11.68
N VAL A 122 -3.27 11.39 10.63
CA VAL A 122 -2.80 12.77 10.74
C VAL A 122 -3.93 13.69 11.22
N SER A 123 -5.15 13.52 10.72
CA SER A 123 -6.28 14.36 11.13
C SER A 123 -6.66 14.20 12.60
N GLU A 124 -6.49 13.01 13.16
CA GLU A 124 -6.80 12.69 14.56
C GLU A 124 -5.69 13.13 15.53
N TRP A 125 -4.42 13.03 15.12
CA TRP A 125 -3.28 13.25 16.02
C TRP A 125 -2.65 14.63 15.90
N PHE A 126 -2.90 15.36 14.80
CA PHE A 126 -2.27 16.65 14.56
C PHE A 126 -3.27 17.82 14.58
N PRO A 127 -2.91 18.95 15.22
CA PRO A 127 -3.68 20.18 15.11
C PRO A 127 -3.64 20.69 13.66
N ALA A 128 -4.68 21.41 13.24
CA ALA A 128 -4.86 21.87 11.87
C ALA A 128 -3.61 22.58 11.28
N ARG A 129 -2.89 23.32 12.11
CA ARG A 129 -1.68 24.07 11.72
C ARG A 129 -0.50 23.18 11.29
N GLU A 130 -0.44 21.95 11.81
CA GLU A 130 0.69 21.03 11.58
C GLU A 130 0.35 19.91 10.61
N ARG A 131 -0.93 19.76 10.22
CA ARG A 131 -1.38 18.66 9.33
C ARG A 131 -0.69 18.68 7.97
N ALA A 132 -0.55 19.88 7.37
CA ALA A 132 0.10 20.00 6.07
C ALA A 132 1.56 19.52 6.11
N LEU A 133 2.29 19.84 7.18
CA LEU A 133 3.65 19.36 7.38
C LEU A 133 3.70 17.84 7.55
N ALA A 134 2.83 17.28 8.39
CA ALA A 134 2.77 15.84 8.62
C ALA A 134 2.41 15.07 7.33
N ILE A 135 1.47 15.59 6.53
CA ILE A 135 1.10 15.03 5.23
C ILE A 135 2.30 15.08 4.27
N GLY A 136 2.97 16.23 4.16
CA GLY A 136 4.16 16.37 3.33
C GLY A 136 5.25 15.36 3.70
N MET A 137 5.50 15.18 5.00
CA MET A 137 6.52 14.24 5.47
C MET A 137 6.22 12.78 5.09
N TYR A 138 5.02 12.27 5.32
CA TYR A 138 4.74 10.88 4.96
C TYR A 138 4.62 10.68 3.44
N THR A 139 4.17 11.70 2.70
CA THR A 139 4.09 11.64 1.24
C THR A 139 5.48 11.55 0.60
N MET A 140 6.51 12.12 1.23
CA MET A 140 7.90 11.94 0.77
C MET A 140 8.32 10.46 0.75
N GLY A 141 7.69 9.58 1.55
CA GLY A 141 7.91 8.15 1.49
C GLY A 141 7.67 7.55 0.10
N ALA A 142 6.73 8.11 -0.66
CA ALA A 142 6.44 7.70 -2.02
C ALA A 142 7.56 8.05 -3.04
N THR A 143 8.41 9.02 -2.73
CA THR A 143 9.53 9.42 -3.60
C THR A 143 10.84 8.74 -3.22
N VAL A 144 10.93 8.19 -2.00
CA VAL A 144 12.10 7.47 -1.50
C VAL A 144 12.02 5.97 -1.86
N GLY A 145 10.83 5.38 -1.86
CA GLY A 145 10.56 4.00 -2.30
C GLY A 145 10.42 3.90 -3.79
#